data_74194279e3bbeccc32c4f4a3f875fd6e
#
_entry.id   74194279e3bbeccc32c4f4a3f875fd6e
#
_cell.length_a   1.000
_cell.length_b   1.000
_cell.length_c   1.000
_cell.angle_alpha   90.00
_cell.angle_beta   90.00
_cell.angle_gamma   90.00
#
_symmetry.space_group_name_H-M   'P 1'
#
loop_
_entity.id
_entity.type
_entity.pdbx_description
1 polymer ?
#
loop_
_entity_poly.entity_id
_entity_poly.type
_entity_poly.pdbx_seq_one_letter_code
_entity_poly.pdbx_strand_id
1 'polypeptide(L)'
;MSPDRQSSLSLVRRLVVANLDKPLPEIIDWALDCLVQALDGRAAFLGKIDDRALEIMAAVVESGSPIEPGLRLPLETTFSAVDEEGGDGFVNVRDAGKRQPFKSLAMRQQLGIVSYLGTSWRGNTGDLNGTLAVLGKGPRIFTAEDQDVLMVVAGLLGPRLQLETKPPNGQSRTPVSAMRLASHEVKEPLAILRGYADMLSNNEVPPEKMSMVAQRLASQSETLMRVADQVLLLSRLPLELAFTVRVSLGSVAQAGAERIRERMRGVGMELRVQLDTQADVWGDATLLEAALDEMLHNVFKHARSATVVHLRLRQASRDRCQLIVKDDGPGMSADRLAELFAPLAEEQPARGEGLGLYLLRRVAEAHGGRAWANSLEGKGTTFYLELPGASPDGDSVRASAGGQASA
;
A
#
# COMPACT_ATOMS: atom_id res chain seq x y z
N MET A 1 8.66 -25.54 21.98
CA MET A 1 7.58 -25.01 21.15
C MET A 1 7.00 -23.83 21.91
N SER A 2 7.26 -22.61 21.47
CA SER A 2 6.76 -21.38 22.09
C SER A 2 5.28 -21.21 21.79
N PRO A 3 4.46 -20.68 22.72
CA PRO A 3 3.04 -20.50 22.52
C PRO A 3 2.79 -19.38 21.51
N ASP A 4 1.88 -19.66 20.60
CA ASP A 4 1.10 -18.80 19.73
C ASP A 4 1.67 -17.40 19.39
N ARG A 5 2.52 -17.32 18.35
CA ARG A 5 2.58 -16.14 17.52
C ARG A 5 1.20 -16.03 16.84
N GLN A 6 0.40 -15.10 17.29
CA GLN A 6 -0.77 -14.68 16.52
C GLN A 6 -0.25 -14.26 15.15
N SER A 7 -0.68 -14.94 14.09
CA SER A 7 -0.17 -14.68 12.74
C SER A 7 -0.38 -13.21 12.37
N SER A 8 0.51 -12.65 11.55
CA SER A 8 0.43 -11.29 10.99
C SER A 8 -0.96 -10.98 10.40
N LEU A 9 -1.61 -12.01 9.84
CA LEU A 9 -3.01 -11.99 9.39
C LEU A 9 -4.01 -11.72 10.51
N SER A 10 -3.79 -12.24 11.74
CA SER A 10 -4.68 -11.97 12.87
C SER A 10 -4.56 -10.52 13.33
N LEU A 11 -3.38 -9.94 13.20
CA LEU A 11 -3.13 -8.54 13.52
C LEU A 11 -3.80 -7.61 12.49
N VAL A 12 -3.59 -7.85 11.21
CA VAL A 12 -4.26 -7.11 10.12
C VAL A 12 -5.78 -7.17 10.29
N ARG A 13 -6.31 -8.36 10.65
CA ARG A 13 -7.73 -8.54 10.95
C ARG A 13 -8.20 -7.66 12.11
N ARG A 14 -7.45 -7.62 13.22
CA ARG A 14 -7.79 -6.79 14.40
C ARG A 14 -7.68 -5.30 14.07
N LEU A 15 -6.69 -4.90 13.26
CA LEU A 15 -6.46 -3.52 12.83
C LEU A 15 -7.56 -2.99 11.91
N VAL A 16 -7.93 -3.75 10.89
CA VAL A 16 -8.82 -3.27 9.82
C VAL A 16 -10.30 -3.41 10.20
N VAL A 17 -10.68 -4.47 10.92
CA VAL A 17 -12.10 -4.80 11.13
C VAL A 17 -12.70 -4.12 12.36
N ALA A 18 -11.92 -3.84 13.39
CA ALA A 18 -12.48 -3.48 14.69
C ALA A 18 -12.62 -1.98 14.97
N ASN A 19 -11.88 -1.08 14.27
CA ASN A 19 -11.66 0.24 14.81
C ASN A 19 -11.72 1.43 13.83
N LEU A 20 -12.14 1.25 12.58
CA LEU A 20 -12.11 2.33 11.57
C LEU A 20 -13.09 3.48 11.86
N ASP A 21 -14.12 3.22 12.65
CA ASP A 21 -15.13 4.23 13.04
C ASP A 21 -14.79 4.92 14.36
N LYS A 22 -13.67 4.54 15.01
CA LYS A 22 -13.26 5.13 16.28
C LYS A 22 -12.45 6.42 16.12
N PRO A 23 -12.42 7.28 17.15
CA PRO A 23 -11.51 8.43 17.20
C PRO A 23 -10.05 8.02 17.03
N LEU A 24 -9.27 8.88 16.36
CA LEU A 24 -7.86 8.58 16.05
C LEU A 24 -7.01 8.20 17.28
N PRO A 25 -7.14 8.85 18.47
CA PRO A 25 -6.39 8.45 19.65
C PRO A 25 -6.61 6.98 20.06
N GLU A 26 -7.86 6.52 20.06
CA GLU A 26 -8.18 5.11 20.41
C GLU A 26 -7.61 4.13 19.40
N ILE A 27 -7.55 4.51 18.12
CA ILE A 27 -6.95 3.68 17.07
C ILE A 27 -5.44 3.59 17.24
N ILE A 28 -4.79 4.70 17.59
CA ILE A 28 -3.35 4.76 17.83
C ILE A 28 -2.98 3.86 19.00
N ASP A 29 -3.61 4.03 20.14
CA ASP A 29 -3.33 3.24 21.34
C ASP A 29 -3.48 1.75 21.06
N TRP A 30 -4.58 1.37 20.41
CA TRP A 30 -4.84 -0.01 20.06
C TRP A 30 -3.85 -0.57 19.01
N ALA A 31 -3.45 0.24 18.01
CA ALA A 31 -2.49 -0.18 17.00
C ALA A 31 -1.10 -0.41 17.61
N LEU A 32 -0.67 0.47 18.52
CA LEU A 32 0.59 0.33 19.25
C LEU A 32 0.58 -0.92 20.15
N ASP A 33 -0.52 -1.18 20.85
CA ASP A 33 -0.70 -2.37 21.69
C ASP A 33 -0.62 -3.65 20.84
N CYS A 34 -1.27 -3.67 19.68
CA CYS A 34 -1.18 -4.76 18.73
C CYS A 34 0.26 -4.98 18.21
N LEU A 35 1.01 -3.91 17.91
CA LEU A 35 2.40 -4.02 17.48
C LEU A 35 3.29 -4.62 18.57
N VAL A 36 3.13 -4.17 19.82
CA VAL A 36 3.87 -4.74 20.97
C VAL A 36 3.61 -6.23 21.10
N GLN A 37 2.35 -6.65 21.00
CA GLN A 37 1.96 -8.06 21.13
C GLN A 37 2.44 -8.92 19.95
N ALA A 38 2.25 -8.44 18.70
CA ALA A 38 2.59 -9.21 17.51
C ALA A 38 4.10 -9.32 17.29
N LEU A 39 4.81 -8.24 17.56
CA LEU A 39 6.25 -8.17 17.37
C LEU A 39 7.01 -8.53 18.67
N ASP A 40 6.33 -9.03 19.71
CA ASP A 40 6.93 -9.35 21.00
C ASP A 40 7.89 -8.24 21.46
N GLY A 41 7.45 -7.00 21.26
CA GLY A 41 8.18 -5.79 21.61
C GLY A 41 7.97 -5.45 23.09
N ARG A 42 8.89 -4.67 23.63
CA ARG A 42 8.75 -4.09 24.97
C ARG A 42 7.93 -2.81 24.95
N ALA A 43 8.07 -2.08 23.86
CA ALA A 43 7.40 -0.82 23.65
C ALA A 43 7.17 -0.58 22.17
N ALA A 44 6.11 0.16 21.86
CA ALA A 44 5.91 0.76 20.55
C ALA A 44 5.55 2.23 20.74
N PHE A 45 5.98 3.08 19.81
CA PHE A 45 5.61 4.48 19.85
C PHE A 45 5.31 5.01 18.45
N LEU A 46 4.46 6.02 18.44
CA LEU A 46 4.20 6.88 17.32
C LEU A 46 4.79 8.25 17.60
N GLY A 47 5.65 8.74 16.72
CA GLY A 47 6.30 10.02 16.86
C GLY A 47 6.01 10.94 15.68
N LYS A 48 5.89 12.24 15.95
CA LYS A 48 5.84 13.30 14.95
C LYS A 48 7.23 13.91 14.83
N ILE A 49 7.67 14.15 13.60
CA ILE A 49 8.93 14.85 13.33
C ILE A 49 8.57 16.28 12.92
N ASP A 50 9.08 17.25 13.65
CA ASP A 50 8.85 18.68 13.44
C ASP A 50 10.20 19.39 13.45
N ASP A 51 10.48 20.22 12.42
CA ASP A 51 11.75 20.90 12.17
C ASP A 51 12.98 20.00 12.31
N ARG A 52 13.49 19.80 13.52
CA ARG A 52 14.67 18.98 13.82
C ARG A 52 14.48 18.12 15.08
N ALA A 53 13.25 17.88 15.48
CA ALA A 53 12.94 17.12 16.68
C ALA A 53 11.92 16.00 16.39
N LEU A 54 12.09 14.90 17.09
CA LEU A 54 11.10 13.84 17.23
C LEU A 54 10.32 14.08 18.51
N GLU A 55 9.00 14.22 18.41
CA GLU A 55 8.06 14.29 19.52
C GLU A 55 7.25 13.00 19.60
N ILE A 56 7.27 12.33 20.73
CA ILE A 56 6.44 11.12 20.96
C ILE A 56 4.99 11.56 21.14
N MET A 57 4.11 11.17 20.22
CA MET A 57 2.69 11.48 20.27
C MET A 57 1.90 10.47 21.10
N ALA A 58 2.24 9.19 20.98
CA ALA A 58 1.64 8.09 21.71
C ALA A 58 2.67 6.98 21.90
N ALA A 59 2.55 6.24 23.00
CA ALA A 59 3.42 5.11 23.28
C ALA A 59 2.70 4.06 24.11
N VAL A 60 2.91 2.80 23.78
CA VAL A 60 2.58 1.64 24.62
C VAL A 60 3.89 1.07 25.15
N VAL A 61 4.05 1.07 26.46
CA VAL A 61 5.32 0.75 27.12
C VAL A 61 5.09 -0.10 28.38
N GLU A 62 6.08 -0.91 28.74
CA GLU A 62 6.11 -1.54 30.07
C GLU A 62 6.27 -0.49 31.18
N SER A 63 5.71 -0.77 32.34
CA SER A 63 5.81 0.09 33.53
C SER A 63 7.24 0.50 33.84
N GLY A 64 7.45 1.81 34.06
CA GLY A 64 8.77 2.37 34.36
C GLY A 64 9.64 2.67 33.16
N SER A 65 9.09 2.71 31.94
CA SER A 65 9.78 3.19 30.76
C SER A 65 9.81 4.72 30.73
N PRO A 66 10.93 5.36 30.33
CA PRO A 66 11.01 6.81 30.17
C PRO A 66 10.36 7.33 28.86
N ILE A 67 9.72 6.47 28.09
CA ILE A 67 9.05 6.83 26.83
C ILE A 67 7.61 7.23 27.16
N GLU A 68 7.37 8.54 27.14
CA GLU A 68 6.04 9.09 27.44
C GLU A 68 5.58 10.04 26.33
N PRO A 69 4.26 10.16 26.09
CA PRO A 69 3.74 11.18 25.19
C PRO A 69 4.20 12.59 25.58
N GLY A 70 4.64 13.39 24.61
CA GLY A 70 5.21 14.71 24.81
C GLY A 70 6.74 14.72 24.96
N LEU A 71 7.41 13.56 25.06
CA LEU A 71 8.87 13.50 25.06
C LEU A 71 9.41 14.01 23.71
N ARG A 72 10.30 15.02 23.75
CA ARG A 72 10.96 15.58 22.57
C ARG A 72 12.44 15.26 22.56
N LEU A 73 12.93 14.76 21.44
CA LEU A 73 14.32 14.40 21.22
C LEU A 73 14.85 15.10 19.96
N PRO A 74 16.08 15.65 19.94
CA PRO A 74 16.68 16.14 18.70
C PRO A 74 16.74 15.02 17.66
N LEU A 75 16.27 15.25 16.43
CA LEU A 75 16.15 14.23 15.40
C LEU A 75 17.47 13.48 15.15
N GLU A 76 18.57 14.21 15.11
CA GLU A 76 19.94 13.69 14.91
C GLU A 76 20.39 12.68 15.99
N THR A 77 19.69 12.65 17.14
CA THR A 77 19.99 11.73 18.25
C THR A 77 19.11 10.48 18.23
N THR A 78 18.21 10.36 17.25
CA THR A 78 17.21 9.30 17.15
C THR A 78 17.55 8.28 16.07
N PHE A 79 16.93 7.11 16.14
CA PHE A 79 17.07 6.08 15.09
C PHE A 79 16.48 6.54 13.75
N SER A 80 15.47 7.41 13.76
CA SER A 80 14.81 7.91 12.56
C SER A 80 15.67 8.85 11.71
N ALA A 81 16.76 9.39 12.27
CA ALA A 81 17.71 10.22 11.54
C ALA A 81 18.75 9.39 10.76
N VAL A 82 18.87 8.11 11.07
CA VAL A 82 19.81 7.21 10.41
C VAL A 82 19.17 6.69 9.14
N ASP A 83 19.38 7.41 8.03
CA ASP A 83 19.01 6.94 6.71
C ASP A 83 20.03 5.85 6.30
N GLU A 84 19.60 4.61 6.15
CA GLU A 84 20.46 3.59 5.56
C GLU A 84 20.49 3.83 4.05
N GLU A 85 21.65 4.11 3.48
CA GLU A 85 21.87 4.26 2.03
C GLU A 85 21.31 3.05 1.29
N GLY A 86 20.27 3.26 0.48
CA GLY A 86 19.55 2.22 -0.26
C GLY A 86 18.42 1.55 0.51
N GLY A 87 17.94 2.14 1.61
CA GLY A 87 16.98 1.53 2.52
C GLY A 87 15.54 1.52 2.03
N ASP A 88 14.87 0.43 2.29
CA ASP A 88 13.44 0.16 2.02
C ASP A 88 12.48 1.02 2.89
N GLY A 89 12.94 2.15 3.43
CA GLY A 89 12.15 3.02 4.34
C GLY A 89 12.05 2.48 5.77
N PHE A 90 12.89 1.49 6.13
CA PHE A 90 12.97 0.91 7.47
C PHE A 90 14.33 1.11 8.11
N VAL A 91 14.29 1.26 9.42
CA VAL A 91 15.47 1.11 10.27
C VAL A 91 15.29 -0.17 11.09
N ASN A 92 16.07 -1.21 10.76
CA ASN A 92 16.01 -2.51 11.41
C ASN A 92 17.36 -2.80 12.12
N VAL A 93 17.35 -2.76 13.44
CA VAL A 93 18.55 -2.89 14.26
C VAL A 93 18.40 -4.01 15.27
N ARG A 94 19.15 -5.10 15.04
CA ARG A 94 19.15 -6.27 15.94
C ARG A 94 19.75 -5.97 17.32
N ASP A 95 20.88 -5.27 17.35
CA ASP A 95 21.63 -4.93 18.56
C ASP A 95 22.32 -3.58 18.36
N ALA A 96 21.67 -2.52 18.83
CA ALA A 96 22.15 -1.16 18.72
C ALA A 96 23.45 -0.92 19.51
N GLY A 97 23.77 -1.76 20.49
CA GLY A 97 25.02 -1.69 21.24
C GLY A 97 26.24 -2.13 20.46
N LYS A 98 26.06 -2.88 19.38
CA LYS A 98 27.14 -3.47 18.58
C LYS A 98 27.36 -2.80 17.22
N ARG A 99 26.43 -1.94 16.75
CA ARG A 99 26.46 -1.36 15.41
C ARG A 99 26.55 0.17 15.46
N GLN A 100 27.54 0.76 14.78
CA GLN A 100 27.56 2.20 14.51
C GLN A 100 26.64 2.53 13.34
N PRO A 101 25.99 3.72 13.32
CA PRO A 101 26.03 4.80 14.30
C PRO A 101 25.13 4.60 15.52
N PHE A 102 24.29 3.56 15.57
CA PHE A 102 23.26 3.33 16.58
C PHE A 102 23.80 3.27 18.02
N LYS A 103 25.03 2.77 18.19
CA LYS A 103 25.68 2.66 19.51
C LYS A 103 25.82 4.02 20.21
N SER A 104 26.05 5.09 19.46
CA SER A 104 26.30 6.45 19.98
C SER A 104 25.05 7.31 20.11
N LEU A 105 23.88 6.86 19.61
CA LEU A 105 22.65 7.64 19.66
C LEU A 105 22.20 7.90 21.10
N ALA A 106 21.90 9.16 21.41
CA ALA A 106 21.43 9.56 22.73
C ALA A 106 20.09 8.88 23.08
N MET A 107 19.18 8.77 22.12
CA MET A 107 17.92 8.04 22.29
C MET A 107 18.14 6.62 22.79
N ARG A 108 19.12 5.89 22.23
CA ARG A 108 19.46 4.55 22.69
C ARG A 108 19.90 4.53 24.16
N GLN A 109 20.79 5.46 24.53
CA GLN A 109 21.37 5.50 25.89
C GLN A 109 20.34 5.92 26.93
N GLN A 110 19.52 6.92 26.62
CA GLN A 110 18.50 7.46 27.53
C GLN A 110 17.33 6.49 27.73
N LEU A 111 16.92 5.79 26.67
CA LEU A 111 15.74 4.93 26.69
C LEU A 111 16.08 3.44 26.85
N GLY A 112 17.37 3.08 26.94
CA GLY A 112 17.82 1.70 27.14
C GLY A 112 17.47 0.75 25.98
N ILE A 113 17.44 1.25 24.73
CA ILE A 113 17.04 0.49 23.55
C ILE A 113 18.18 -0.43 23.11
N VAL A 114 17.88 -1.71 22.94
CA VAL A 114 18.82 -2.72 22.42
C VAL A 114 18.49 -3.11 20.99
N SER A 115 17.22 -3.41 20.70
CA SER A 115 16.76 -3.69 19.33
C SER A 115 15.70 -2.67 18.92
N TYR A 116 15.64 -2.36 17.61
CA TYR A 116 14.76 -1.34 17.06
C TYR A 116 14.26 -1.79 15.68
N LEU A 117 12.98 -1.70 15.46
CA LEU A 117 12.36 -1.74 14.13
C LEU A 117 11.48 -0.51 14.00
N GLY A 118 11.77 0.33 13.03
CA GLY A 118 10.98 1.55 12.78
C GLY A 118 10.85 1.83 11.31
N THR A 119 9.77 2.52 10.95
CA THR A 119 9.55 3.10 9.64
C THR A 119 9.18 4.57 9.82
N SER A 120 9.58 5.39 8.86
CA SER A 120 9.28 6.82 8.86
C SER A 120 8.50 7.16 7.59
N TRP A 121 7.55 8.08 7.70
CA TRP A 121 6.84 8.60 6.54
C TRP A 121 7.22 10.06 6.28
N ARG A 122 7.21 10.42 5.00
CA ARG A 122 7.47 11.78 4.54
C ARG A 122 6.16 12.49 4.22
N GLY A 123 6.13 13.78 4.48
CA GLY A 123 5.01 14.64 4.08
C GLY A 123 5.11 15.09 2.63
N ASN A 124 4.16 15.94 2.27
CA ASN A 124 4.01 16.49 0.91
C ASN A 124 5.25 17.29 0.44
N THR A 125 6.02 17.83 1.38
CA THR A 125 7.26 18.61 1.12
C THR A 125 8.49 17.72 0.99
N GLY A 126 8.34 16.40 1.12
CA GLY A 126 9.45 15.45 1.13
C GLY A 126 10.16 15.33 2.48
N ASP A 127 9.84 16.20 3.44
CA ASP A 127 10.42 16.16 4.78
C ASP A 127 9.87 15.00 5.61
N LEU A 128 10.67 14.50 6.56
CA LEU A 128 10.22 13.50 7.52
C LEU A 128 9.13 14.09 8.41
N ASN A 129 7.95 13.48 8.43
CA ASN A 129 6.81 13.97 9.22
C ASN A 129 6.47 13.10 10.41
N GLY A 130 6.87 11.85 10.40
CA GLY A 130 6.59 10.97 11.51
C GLY A 130 7.34 9.64 11.44
N THR A 131 7.29 8.91 12.54
CA THR A 131 7.88 7.59 12.67
C THR A 131 7.00 6.70 13.54
N LEU A 132 6.95 5.43 13.17
CA LEU A 132 6.34 4.36 13.95
C LEU A 132 7.41 3.32 14.24
N ALA A 133 7.58 2.97 15.51
CA ALA A 133 8.66 2.07 15.90
C ALA A 133 8.25 1.10 16.99
N VAL A 134 8.90 -0.07 16.97
CA VAL A 134 8.87 -1.08 18.03
C VAL A 134 10.27 -1.27 18.59
N LEU A 135 10.34 -1.35 19.90
CA LEU A 135 11.57 -1.36 20.69
C LEU A 135 11.70 -2.63 21.50
N GLY A 136 12.95 -3.12 21.67
CA GLY A 136 13.26 -4.24 22.54
C GLY A 136 14.43 -3.94 23.49
N LYS A 137 14.40 -4.59 24.68
CA LYS A 137 15.50 -4.53 25.68
C LYS A 137 16.62 -5.53 25.39
N GLY A 138 16.37 -6.53 24.57
CA GLY A 138 17.32 -7.57 24.19
C GLY A 138 17.61 -7.56 22.69
N PRO A 139 18.70 -8.22 22.26
CA PRO A 139 18.97 -8.39 20.83
C PRO A 139 17.85 -9.22 20.17
N ARG A 140 17.29 -8.70 19.08
CA ARG A 140 16.22 -9.37 18.32
C ARG A 140 16.45 -9.24 16.82
N ILE A 141 16.17 -10.32 16.09
CA ILE A 141 16.10 -10.29 14.63
C ILE A 141 14.64 -10.05 14.25
N PHE A 142 14.37 -8.89 13.65
CA PHE A 142 13.09 -8.63 13.01
C PHE A 142 13.13 -9.17 11.58
N THR A 143 12.13 -9.95 11.23
CA THR A 143 11.98 -10.60 9.92
C THR A 143 11.35 -9.66 8.90
N ALA A 144 11.33 -10.05 7.62
CA ALA A 144 10.58 -9.32 6.58
C ALA A 144 9.07 -9.26 6.93
N GLU A 145 8.51 -10.32 7.50
CA GLU A 145 7.12 -10.35 7.96
C GLU A 145 6.85 -9.33 9.09
N ASP A 146 7.81 -9.15 10.01
CA ASP A 146 7.71 -8.12 11.05
C ASP A 146 7.72 -6.69 10.43
N GLN A 147 8.51 -6.48 9.38
CA GLN A 147 8.56 -5.22 8.62
C GLN A 147 7.24 -4.95 7.90
N ASP A 148 6.66 -5.96 7.26
CA ASP A 148 5.35 -5.87 6.59
C ASP A 148 4.24 -5.48 7.57
N VAL A 149 4.21 -6.08 8.75
CA VAL A 149 3.26 -5.73 9.81
C VAL A 149 3.40 -4.26 10.21
N LEU A 150 4.62 -3.79 10.45
CA LEU A 150 4.88 -2.40 10.82
C LEU A 150 4.44 -1.42 9.70
N MET A 151 4.72 -1.78 8.44
CA MET A 151 4.35 -0.98 7.27
C MET A 151 2.83 -0.85 7.12
N VAL A 152 2.09 -1.95 7.27
CA VAL A 152 0.62 -1.92 7.24
C VAL A 152 0.09 -0.95 8.28
N VAL A 153 0.59 -1.01 9.51
CA VAL A 153 0.16 -0.11 10.59
C VAL A 153 0.53 1.34 10.28
N ALA A 154 1.75 1.60 9.80
CA ALA A 154 2.19 2.94 9.41
C ALA A 154 1.35 3.51 8.25
N GLY A 155 1.04 2.69 7.24
CA GLY A 155 0.15 3.05 6.13
C GLY A 155 -1.28 3.36 6.57
N LEU A 156 -1.74 2.74 7.65
CA LEU A 156 -3.05 3.00 8.24
C LEU A 156 -3.08 4.31 9.07
N LEU A 157 -2.05 4.58 9.85
CA LEU A 157 -1.99 5.73 10.77
C LEU A 157 -1.48 7.00 10.10
N GLY A 158 -0.45 6.92 9.25
CA GLY A 158 0.22 8.06 8.66
C GLY A 158 -0.71 9.06 7.95
N PRO A 159 -1.57 8.61 7.02
CA PRO A 159 -2.53 9.48 6.34
C PRO A 159 -3.53 10.17 7.28
N ARG A 160 -4.01 9.48 8.32
CA ARG A 160 -4.94 10.05 9.30
C ARG A 160 -4.30 11.13 10.16
N LEU A 161 -3.06 10.91 10.58
CA LEU A 161 -2.28 11.89 11.32
C LEU A 161 -2.04 13.17 10.51
N GLN A 162 -1.78 13.04 9.20
CA GLN A 162 -1.61 14.18 8.31
C GLN A 162 -2.90 15.01 8.16
N LEU A 163 -4.07 14.38 8.21
CA LEU A 163 -5.35 15.07 8.11
C LEU A 163 -5.67 15.91 9.35
N GLU A 164 -5.32 15.44 10.56
CA GLU A 164 -5.58 16.17 11.80
C GLU A 164 -4.58 17.31 12.05
N THR A 165 -3.38 17.25 11.43
CA THR A 165 -2.34 18.30 11.58
C THR A 165 -2.46 19.44 10.58
N LYS A 166 -3.38 19.38 9.58
CA LYS A 166 -3.58 20.44 8.58
C LYS A 166 -4.77 21.33 8.95
N PRO A 167 -4.65 22.68 8.85
CA PRO A 167 -5.80 23.58 8.98
C PRO A 167 -6.81 23.35 7.84
N PRO A 168 -8.10 23.68 8.03
CA PRO A 168 -9.23 23.25 7.18
C PRO A 168 -9.35 23.95 5.82
N ASN A 169 -8.23 24.29 5.16
CA ASN A 169 -8.26 24.91 3.84
C ASN A 169 -7.52 24.06 2.80
N GLY A 170 -8.30 23.32 2.00
CA GLY A 170 -7.95 22.86 0.66
C GLY A 170 -7.51 21.39 0.50
N GLN A 171 -8.46 20.57 0.11
CA GLN A 171 -8.31 19.41 -0.78
C GLN A 171 -7.24 18.35 -0.46
N SER A 172 -7.52 17.48 0.51
CA SER A 172 -6.94 16.14 0.57
C SER A 172 -7.94 15.15 1.18
N ARG A 173 -8.89 14.71 0.36
CA ARG A 173 -9.97 13.76 0.73
C ARG A 173 -9.58 12.29 0.58
N THR A 174 -8.32 12.00 0.31
CA THR A 174 -7.91 10.74 -0.27
C THR A 174 -7.65 9.57 0.70
N PRO A 175 -7.03 9.73 1.88
CA PRO A 175 -6.67 8.59 2.72
C PRO A 175 -7.86 7.88 3.39
N VAL A 176 -8.89 8.62 3.80
CA VAL A 176 -10.08 8.04 4.47
C VAL A 176 -10.86 7.14 3.52
N SER A 177 -10.94 7.51 2.25
CA SER A 177 -11.63 6.71 1.22
C SER A 177 -10.93 5.39 0.95
N ALA A 178 -9.60 5.40 0.84
CA ALA A 178 -8.81 4.18 0.64
C ALA A 178 -8.97 3.20 1.80
N MET A 179 -8.92 3.71 3.04
CA MET A 179 -9.09 2.90 4.24
C MET A 179 -10.48 2.27 4.33
N ARG A 180 -11.50 3.02 3.96
CA ARG A 180 -12.88 2.56 3.97
C ARG A 180 -13.10 1.46 2.93
N LEU A 181 -12.53 1.60 1.73
CA LEU A 181 -12.52 0.57 0.69
C LEU A 181 -11.76 -0.68 1.16
N ALA A 182 -10.55 -0.53 1.69
CA ALA A 182 -9.76 -1.62 2.22
C ALA A 182 -10.52 -2.40 3.31
N SER A 183 -11.18 -1.69 4.23
CA SER A 183 -11.98 -2.32 5.28
C SER A 183 -13.11 -3.18 4.73
N HIS A 184 -13.77 -2.70 3.70
CA HIS A 184 -14.85 -3.44 3.06
C HIS A 184 -14.31 -4.68 2.35
N GLU A 185 -13.22 -4.54 1.58
CA GLU A 185 -12.61 -5.64 0.84
C GLU A 185 -11.90 -6.68 1.72
N VAL A 186 -11.54 -6.35 2.96
CA VAL A 186 -10.99 -7.31 3.93
C VAL A 186 -12.10 -8.07 4.67
N LYS A 187 -13.24 -7.44 4.98
CA LYS A 187 -14.32 -8.07 5.75
C LYS A 187 -14.89 -9.30 5.07
N GLU A 188 -15.10 -9.24 3.76
CA GLU A 188 -15.72 -10.33 3.01
C GLU A 188 -14.87 -11.61 2.99
N PRO A 189 -13.59 -11.60 2.55
CA PRO A 189 -12.75 -12.79 2.59
C PRO A 189 -12.51 -13.31 4.02
N LEU A 190 -12.42 -12.43 5.02
CA LEU A 190 -12.30 -12.85 6.41
C LEU A 190 -13.55 -13.60 6.91
N ALA A 191 -14.74 -13.14 6.56
CA ALA A 191 -15.97 -13.84 6.91
C ALA A 191 -16.04 -15.24 6.29
N ILE A 192 -15.60 -15.37 5.02
CA ILE A 192 -15.52 -16.65 4.32
C ILE A 192 -14.48 -17.57 4.99
N LEU A 193 -13.27 -17.07 5.28
CA LEU A 193 -12.22 -17.83 5.96
C LEU A 193 -12.69 -18.33 7.31
N ARG A 194 -13.36 -17.47 8.08
CA ARG A 194 -13.92 -17.84 9.37
C ARG A 194 -14.98 -18.94 9.23
N GLY A 195 -15.91 -18.79 8.28
CA GLY A 195 -16.95 -19.79 8.05
C GLY A 195 -16.38 -21.19 7.75
N TYR A 196 -15.37 -21.26 6.86
CA TYR A 196 -14.70 -22.53 6.56
C TYR A 196 -13.88 -23.06 7.74
N ALA A 197 -13.23 -22.19 8.52
CA ALA A 197 -12.51 -22.60 9.71
C ALA A 197 -13.45 -23.18 10.79
N ASP A 198 -14.62 -22.55 10.99
CA ASP A 198 -15.65 -23.04 11.91
C ASP A 198 -16.18 -24.42 11.45
N MET A 199 -16.47 -24.59 10.15
CA MET A 199 -16.90 -25.89 9.58
C MET A 199 -15.84 -26.99 9.75
N LEU A 200 -14.55 -26.66 9.55
CA LEU A 200 -13.45 -27.61 9.76
C LEU A 200 -13.31 -27.99 11.23
N SER A 201 -13.42 -27.02 12.15
CA SER A 201 -13.31 -27.22 13.60
C SER A 201 -14.44 -28.10 14.14
N ASN A 202 -15.63 -28.01 13.55
CA ASN A 202 -16.80 -28.78 13.93
C ASN A 202 -16.89 -30.14 13.20
N ASN A 203 -15.89 -30.51 12.38
CA ASN A 203 -15.93 -31.72 11.52
C ASN A 203 -17.15 -31.77 10.57
N GLU A 204 -17.65 -30.61 10.14
CA GLU A 204 -18.82 -30.50 9.24
C GLU A 204 -18.44 -30.62 7.75
N VAL A 205 -17.13 -30.69 7.43
CA VAL A 205 -16.64 -30.82 6.05
C VAL A 205 -16.44 -32.30 5.71
N PRO A 206 -17.22 -32.84 4.79
CA PRO A 206 -17.02 -34.21 4.30
C PRO A 206 -15.64 -34.36 3.63
N PRO A 207 -14.99 -35.56 3.74
CA PRO A 207 -13.65 -35.80 3.18
C PRO A 207 -13.52 -35.43 1.69
N GLU A 208 -14.56 -35.71 0.89
CA GLU A 208 -14.61 -35.42 -0.53
C GLU A 208 -14.63 -33.90 -0.85
N LYS A 209 -15.00 -33.05 0.10
CA LYS A 209 -15.01 -31.59 -0.04
C LYS A 209 -13.78 -30.91 0.55
N MET A 210 -12.91 -31.65 1.21
CA MET A 210 -11.73 -31.10 1.88
C MET A 210 -10.81 -30.32 0.93
N SER A 211 -10.54 -30.88 -0.27
CA SER A 211 -9.73 -30.22 -1.29
C SER A 211 -10.35 -28.89 -1.78
N MET A 212 -11.67 -28.87 -1.97
CA MET A 212 -12.39 -27.66 -2.35
C MET A 212 -12.31 -26.59 -1.24
N VAL A 213 -12.48 -26.98 0.02
CA VAL A 213 -12.36 -26.06 1.15
C VAL A 213 -10.94 -25.48 1.24
N ALA A 214 -9.91 -26.34 1.11
CA ALA A 214 -8.52 -25.91 1.11
C ALA A 214 -8.24 -24.90 -0.01
N GLN A 215 -8.73 -25.14 -1.24
CA GLN A 215 -8.58 -24.20 -2.35
C GLN A 215 -9.31 -22.87 -2.09
N ARG A 216 -10.48 -22.92 -1.47
CA ARG A 216 -11.21 -21.68 -1.09
C ARG A 216 -10.47 -20.87 -0.04
N LEU A 217 -9.93 -21.53 1.00
CA LEU A 217 -9.12 -20.88 2.01
C LEU A 217 -7.89 -20.22 1.38
N ALA A 218 -7.17 -20.93 0.50
CA ALA A 218 -6.02 -20.40 -0.21
C ALA A 218 -6.37 -19.17 -1.05
N SER A 219 -7.47 -19.23 -1.82
CA SER A 219 -7.88 -18.10 -2.66
C SER A 219 -8.32 -16.87 -1.87
N GLN A 220 -8.95 -17.04 -0.70
CA GLN A 220 -9.30 -15.93 0.18
C GLN A 220 -8.06 -15.32 0.85
N SER A 221 -7.07 -16.14 1.20
CA SER A 221 -5.79 -15.68 1.72
C SER A 221 -5.03 -14.85 0.70
N GLU A 222 -4.98 -15.29 -0.58
CA GLU A 222 -4.40 -14.52 -1.69
C GLU A 222 -5.11 -13.16 -1.89
N THR A 223 -6.45 -13.15 -1.76
CA THR A 223 -7.22 -11.90 -1.84
C THR A 223 -6.84 -10.93 -0.72
N LEU A 224 -6.67 -11.41 0.51
CA LEU A 224 -6.24 -10.57 1.63
C LEU A 224 -4.82 -10.02 1.45
N MET A 225 -3.89 -10.85 0.97
CA MET A 225 -2.53 -10.39 0.67
C MET A 225 -2.55 -9.28 -0.37
N ARG A 226 -3.33 -9.44 -1.45
CA ARG A 226 -3.46 -8.42 -2.47
C ARG A 226 -4.04 -7.10 -1.94
N VAL A 227 -5.05 -7.15 -1.07
CA VAL A 227 -5.59 -5.94 -0.42
C VAL A 227 -4.53 -5.26 0.44
N ALA A 228 -3.71 -6.03 1.18
CA ALA A 228 -2.60 -5.48 1.95
C ALA A 228 -1.57 -4.79 1.04
N ASP A 229 -1.18 -5.42 -0.06
CA ASP A 229 -0.25 -4.84 -1.04
C ASP A 229 -0.79 -3.54 -1.65
N GLN A 230 -2.08 -3.50 -2.01
CA GLN A 230 -2.74 -2.29 -2.52
C GLN A 230 -2.72 -1.14 -1.51
N VAL A 231 -2.97 -1.43 -0.23
CA VAL A 231 -2.88 -0.42 0.86
C VAL A 231 -1.45 0.10 1.00
N LEU A 232 -0.46 -0.79 0.96
CA LEU A 232 0.95 -0.43 1.00
C LEU A 232 1.34 0.48 -0.17
N LEU A 233 0.93 0.14 -1.38
CA LEU A 233 1.20 0.94 -2.58
C LEU A 233 0.52 2.31 -2.50
N LEU A 234 -0.72 2.38 -2.02
CA LEU A 234 -1.42 3.66 -1.81
C LEU A 234 -0.72 4.56 -0.78
N SER A 235 -0.10 3.98 0.23
CA SER A 235 0.66 4.73 1.24
C SER A 235 1.97 5.31 0.70
N ARG A 236 2.52 4.74 -0.38
CA ARG A 236 3.75 5.20 -1.05
C ARG A 236 3.50 6.24 -2.14
N LEU A 237 2.23 6.48 -2.52
CA LEU A 237 1.91 7.45 -3.56
C LEU A 237 2.29 8.87 -3.13
N PRO A 238 3.14 9.57 -3.91
CA PRO A 238 3.45 10.96 -3.64
C PRO A 238 2.19 11.82 -3.81
N LEU A 239 2.08 12.86 -3.00
CA LEU A 239 0.97 13.83 -3.08
C LEU A 239 1.19 14.88 -4.17
N GLU A 240 2.42 15.03 -4.65
CA GLU A 240 2.80 15.91 -5.76
C GLU A 240 3.55 15.12 -6.83
N LEU A 241 3.51 15.62 -8.07
CA LEU A 241 4.22 15.07 -9.23
C LEU A 241 5.75 15.19 -9.05
N ALA A 242 6.34 14.25 -8.31
CA ALA A 242 7.75 14.30 -7.92
C ALA A 242 8.59 13.16 -8.52
N PHE A 243 8.11 12.48 -9.57
CA PHE A 243 8.88 11.41 -10.20
C PHE A 243 10.02 11.96 -11.05
N THR A 244 11.22 11.47 -10.78
CA THR A 244 12.47 11.87 -11.45
C THR A 244 13.07 10.75 -12.28
N VAL A 245 12.51 9.54 -12.22
CA VAL A 245 13.00 8.36 -12.94
C VAL A 245 12.19 8.15 -14.21
N ARG A 246 12.87 7.88 -15.32
CA ARG A 246 12.22 7.51 -16.59
C ARG A 246 11.91 6.01 -16.56
N VAL A 247 10.65 5.67 -16.85
CA VAL A 247 10.14 4.29 -16.89
C VAL A 247 9.63 3.98 -18.28
N SER A 248 10.09 2.89 -18.87
CA SER A 248 9.58 2.38 -20.14
C SER A 248 8.25 1.68 -19.95
N LEU A 249 7.17 2.25 -20.49
CA LEU A 249 5.85 1.59 -20.46
C LEU A 249 5.81 0.30 -21.27
N GLY A 250 6.66 0.20 -22.31
CA GLY A 250 6.84 -1.05 -23.06
C GLY A 250 7.36 -2.18 -22.16
N SER A 251 8.35 -1.89 -21.32
CA SER A 251 8.87 -2.85 -20.34
C SER A 251 7.85 -3.24 -19.28
N VAL A 252 7.09 -2.28 -18.76
CA VAL A 252 5.98 -2.52 -17.81
C VAL A 252 4.92 -3.42 -18.44
N ALA A 253 4.50 -3.12 -19.69
CA ALA A 253 3.51 -3.92 -20.40
C ALA A 253 3.98 -5.36 -20.66
N GLN A 254 5.25 -5.53 -21.07
CA GLN A 254 5.86 -6.82 -21.32
C GLN A 254 5.94 -7.66 -20.05
N ALA A 255 6.45 -7.08 -18.95
CA ALA A 255 6.56 -7.76 -17.65
C ALA A 255 5.19 -8.18 -17.12
N GLY A 256 4.18 -7.29 -17.18
CA GLY A 256 2.81 -7.61 -16.79
C GLY A 256 2.20 -8.72 -17.63
N ALA A 257 2.42 -8.71 -18.95
CA ALA A 257 1.95 -9.76 -19.85
C ALA A 257 2.58 -11.13 -19.53
N GLU A 258 3.88 -11.18 -19.27
CA GLU A 258 4.57 -12.44 -18.92
C GLU A 258 4.05 -13.02 -17.61
N ARG A 259 3.88 -12.19 -16.55
CA ARG A 259 3.35 -12.64 -15.24
C ARG A 259 1.99 -13.31 -15.34
N ILE A 260 1.13 -12.85 -16.26
CA ILE A 260 -0.28 -13.30 -16.30
C ILE A 260 -0.57 -14.33 -17.39
N ARG A 261 0.32 -14.49 -18.37
CA ARG A 261 0.11 -15.30 -19.59
C ARG A 261 -0.29 -16.75 -19.30
N GLU A 262 0.44 -17.41 -18.39
CA GLU A 262 0.13 -18.80 -18.03
C GLU A 262 -1.21 -18.92 -17.31
N ARG A 263 -1.51 -17.99 -16.41
CA ARG A 263 -2.77 -17.95 -15.68
C ARG A 263 -3.96 -17.73 -16.63
N MET A 264 -3.82 -16.86 -17.64
CA MET A 264 -4.84 -16.65 -18.66
C MET A 264 -5.06 -17.89 -19.50
N ARG A 265 -4.00 -18.57 -19.94
CA ARG A 265 -4.11 -19.85 -20.66
C ARG A 265 -4.82 -20.91 -19.84
N GLY A 266 -4.53 -21.01 -18.55
CA GLY A 266 -5.17 -21.97 -17.64
C GLY A 266 -6.69 -21.83 -17.51
N VAL A 267 -7.24 -20.65 -17.82
CA VAL A 267 -8.68 -20.37 -17.83
C VAL A 267 -9.27 -20.24 -19.25
N GLY A 268 -8.49 -20.56 -20.28
CA GLY A 268 -8.95 -20.55 -21.68
C GLY A 268 -8.96 -19.16 -22.35
N MET A 269 -8.27 -18.18 -21.78
CA MET A 269 -8.15 -16.83 -22.34
C MET A 269 -6.84 -16.68 -23.13
N GLU A 270 -6.91 -16.09 -24.31
CA GLU A 270 -5.75 -15.73 -25.14
C GLU A 270 -5.33 -14.27 -24.85
N LEU A 271 -4.09 -14.04 -24.39
CA LEU A 271 -3.54 -12.70 -24.22
C LEU A 271 -2.77 -12.26 -25.48
N ARG A 272 -3.26 -11.21 -26.14
CA ARG A 272 -2.64 -10.56 -27.30
C ARG A 272 -1.99 -9.25 -26.86
N VAL A 273 -0.68 -9.13 -27.08
CA VAL A 273 0.10 -7.95 -26.72
C VAL A 273 0.49 -7.20 -27.99
N GLN A 274 0.20 -5.91 -28.02
CA GLN A 274 0.53 -5.01 -29.14
C GLN A 274 1.16 -3.73 -28.58
N LEU A 275 2.44 -3.54 -28.87
CA LEU A 275 3.20 -2.35 -28.47
C LEU A 275 3.46 -1.51 -29.72
N ASP A 276 2.59 -0.53 -29.97
CA ASP A 276 2.67 0.32 -31.19
C ASP A 276 3.71 1.45 -31.06
N THR A 277 4.20 1.67 -29.84
CA THR A 277 5.17 2.72 -29.53
C THR A 277 6.12 2.26 -28.42
N GLN A 278 7.29 2.88 -28.39
CA GLN A 278 8.18 2.85 -27.22
C GLN A 278 7.98 4.18 -26.50
N ALA A 279 7.22 4.17 -25.41
CA ALA A 279 6.91 5.35 -24.65
C ALA A 279 7.55 5.26 -23.26
N ASP A 280 8.34 6.27 -22.94
CA ASP A 280 8.83 6.50 -21.59
C ASP A 280 7.95 7.52 -20.87
N VAL A 281 7.77 7.36 -19.60
CA VAL A 281 7.09 8.30 -18.70
C VAL A 281 7.96 8.60 -17.50
N TRP A 282 7.75 9.74 -16.87
CA TRP A 282 8.32 10.00 -15.56
C TRP A 282 7.47 9.29 -14.50
N GLY A 283 8.07 8.37 -13.71
CA GLY A 283 7.25 7.58 -12.81
C GLY A 283 8.01 6.62 -11.92
N ASP A 284 7.22 5.80 -11.22
CA ASP A 284 7.67 4.65 -10.44
C ASP A 284 7.20 3.37 -11.14
N ALA A 285 8.15 2.51 -11.50
CA ALA A 285 7.89 1.28 -12.23
C ALA A 285 6.96 0.35 -11.42
N THR A 286 7.15 0.24 -10.10
CA THR A 286 6.34 -0.62 -9.22
C THR A 286 4.88 -0.17 -9.19
N LEU A 287 4.64 1.14 -9.10
CA LEU A 287 3.29 1.69 -9.12
C LEU A 287 2.61 1.49 -10.48
N LEU A 288 3.35 1.69 -11.58
CA LEU A 288 2.82 1.48 -12.93
C LEU A 288 2.53 0.01 -13.23
N GLU A 289 3.38 -0.91 -12.76
CA GLU A 289 3.14 -2.34 -12.82
C GLU A 289 1.90 -2.74 -12.03
N ALA A 290 1.75 -2.23 -10.81
CA ALA A 290 0.57 -2.47 -9.99
C ALA A 290 -0.71 -1.94 -10.65
N ALA A 291 -0.67 -0.77 -11.27
CA ALA A 291 -1.81 -0.23 -12.02
C ALA A 291 -2.21 -1.14 -13.20
N LEU A 292 -1.24 -1.66 -13.95
CA LEU A 292 -1.48 -2.63 -15.01
C LEU A 292 -2.04 -3.95 -14.46
N ASP A 293 -1.48 -4.45 -13.37
CA ASP A 293 -1.94 -5.68 -12.73
C ASP A 293 -3.41 -5.56 -12.27
N GLU A 294 -3.84 -4.38 -11.80
CA GLU A 294 -5.25 -4.14 -11.48
C GLU A 294 -6.16 -4.15 -12.71
N MET A 295 -5.71 -3.57 -13.83
CA MET A 295 -6.46 -3.64 -15.10
C MET A 295 -6.62 -5.09 -15.56
N LEU A 296 -5.56 -5.89 -15.51
CA LEU A 296 -5.55 -7.29 -15.89
C LEU A 296 -6.35 -8.17 -14.90
N HIS A 297 -6.26 -7.87 -13.61
CA HIS A 297 -7.02 -8.58 -12.57
C HIS A 297 -8.53 -8.38 -12.73
N ASN A 298 -8.97 -7.18 -13.12
CA ASN A 298 -10.38 -6.90 -13.38
C ASN A 298 -10.96 -7.81 -14.48
N VAL A 299 -10.16 -8.16 -15.49
CA VAL A 299 -10.57 -9.15 -16.52
C VAL A 299 -10.86 -10.52 -15.87
N PHE A 300 -9.96 -11.02 -15.02
CA PHE A 300 -10.18 -12.31 -14.34
C PHE A 300 -11.41 -12.30 -13.44
N LYS A 301 -11.62 -11.20 -12.74
CA LYS A 301 -12.70 -11.08 -11.75
C LYS A 301 -14.07 -10.95 -12.43
N HIS A 302 -14.15 -10.21 -13.54
CA HIS A 302 -15.41 -9.76 -14.11
C HIS A 302 -15.69 -10.27 -15.53
N ALA A 303 -14.68 -10.73 -16.27
CA ALA A 303 -14.80 -11.17 -17.65
C ALA A 303 -14.51 -12.67 -17.80
N ARG A 304 -15.05 -13.51 -16.92
CA ARG A 304 -14.79 -14.98 -16.91
C ARG A 304 -15.20 -15.70 -18.19
N SER A 305 -16.09 -15.14 -18.98
CA SER A 305 -16.48 -15.64 -20.30
C SER A 305 -15.67 -15.07 -21.46
N ALA A 306 -14.69 -14.19 -21.16
CA ALA A 306 -13.81 -13.66 -22.17
C ALA A 306 -12.93 -14.76 -22.77
N THR A 307 -12.72 -14.68 -24.07
CA THR A 307 -11.84 -15.59 -24.81
C THR A 307 -10.55 -14.92 -25.24
N VAL A 308 -10.58 -13.61 -25.45
CA VAL A 308 -9.44 -12.81 -25.89
C VAL A 308 -9.29 -11.55 -25.05
N VAL A 309 -8.05 -11.32 -24.60
CA VAL A 309 -7.66 -10.11 -23.89
C VAL A 309 -6.57 -9.41 -24.70
N HIS A 310 -6.78 -8.13 -25.01
CA HIS A 310 -5.81 -7.30 -25.69
C HIS A 310 -5.13 -6.37 -24.71
N LEU A 311 -3.81 -6.46 -24.60
CA LEU A 311 -2.96 -5.48 -23.96
C LEU A 311 -2.27 -4.64 -25.04
N ARG A 312 -2.54 -3.34 -25.09
CA ARG A 312 -2.01 -2.46 -26.09
C ARG A 312 -1.35 -1.22 -25.49
N LEU A 313 -0.17 -0.87 -25.96
CA LEU A 313 0.48 0.41 -25.71
C LEU A 313 0.47 1.23 -27.02
N ARG A 314 -0.10 2.43 -26.99
CA ARG A 314 -0.15 3.33 -28.15
C ARG A 314 0.14 4.77 -27.77
N GLN A 315 0.53 5.56 -28.75
CA GLN A 315 0.52 7.01 -28.66
C GLN A 315 -0.92 7.52 -28.75
N ALA A 316 -1.35 8.33 -27.78
CA ALA A 316 -2.68 8.94 -27.75
C ALA A 316 -2.67 10.33 -28.39
N SER A 317 -1.61 11.10 -28.14
CA SER A 317 -1.32 12.40 -28.72
C SER A 317 0.20 12.62 -28.73
N ARG A 318 0.68 13.80 -29.22
CA ARG A 318 2.11 14.09 -29.27
C ARG A 318 2.82 13.88 -27.92
N ASP A 319 2.14 14.21 -26.81
CA ASP A 319 2.72 14.24 -25.48
C ASP A 319 2.07 13.25 -24.51
N ARG A 320 1.20 12.33 -25.00
CA ARG A 320 0.50 11.36 -24.17
C ARG A 320 0.51 9.98 -24.78
N CYS A 321 0.70 8.97 -23.92
CA CYS A 321 0.62 7.57 -24.27
C CYS A 321 -0.49 6.88 -23.46
N GLN A 322 -1.02 5.79 -24.01
CA GLN A 322 -2.09 5.00 -23.40
C GLN A 322 -1.70 3.55 -23.32
N LEU A 323 -1.83 2.99 -22.13
CA LEU A 323 -1.85 1.58 -21.87
C LEU A 323 -3.32 1.13 -21.79
N ILE A 324 -3.69 0.11 -22.57
CA ILE A 324 -5.07 -0.28 -22.80
C ILE A 324 -5.19 -1.78 -22.55
N VAL A 325 -6.15 -2.18 -21.71
CA VAL A 325 -6.55 -3.58 -21.52
C VAL A 325 -8.00 -3.73 -21.96
N LYS A 326 -8.24 -4.55 -22.96
CA LYS A 326 -9.56 -4.80 -23.52
C LYS A 326 -9.88 -6.29 -23.46
N ASP A 327 -11.06 -6.65 -22.96
CA ASP A 327 -11.64 -7.98 -22.99
C ASP A 327 -12.86 -8.05 -23.93
N ASP A 328 -13.22 -9.24 -24.33
CA ASP A 328 -14.44 -9.59 -25.05
C ASP A 328 -15.50 -10.24 -24.15
N GLY A 329 -15.47 -9.95 -22.85
CA GLY A 329 -16.33 -10.51 -21.83
C GLY A 329 -17.76 -9.95 -21.86
N PRO A 330 -18.52 -10.11 -20.76
CA PRO A 330 -19.92 -9.72 -20.70
C PRO A 330 -20.16 -8.21 -20.73
N GLY A 331 -19.13 -7.41 -20.46
CA GLY A 331 -19.28 -5.96 -20.34
C GLY A 331 -20.11 -5.54 -19.13
N MET A 332 -20.48 -4.26 -19.10
CA MET A 332 -21.26 -3.64 -18.01
C MET A 332 -22.30 -2.70 -18.59
N SER A 333 -23.42 -2.53 -17.86
CA SER A 333 -24.41 -1.49 -18.13
C SER A 333 -23.83 -0.09 -17.92
N ALA A 334 -24.43 0.92 -18.55
CA ALA A 334 -24.00 2.32 -18.42
C ALA A 334 -24.07 2.81 -16.98
N ASP A 335 -25.08 2.40 -16.22
CA ASP A 335 -25.24 2.77 -14.79
C ASP A 335 -24.10 2.19 -13.96
N ARG A 336 -23.75 0.92 -14.17
CA ARG A 336 -22.64 0.27 -13.48
C ARG A 336 -21.30 0.89 -13.82
N LEU A 337 -21.08 1.26 -15.08
CA LEU A 337 -19.88 1.93 -15.53
C LEU A 337 -19.74 3.32 -14.91
N ALA A 338 -20.84 4.07 -14.82
CA ALA A 338 -20.86 5.38 -14.17
C ALA A 338 -20.54 5.29 -12.67
N GLU A 339 -21.05 4.28 -11.98
CA GLU A 339 -20.74 4.02 -10.57
C GLU A 339 -19.26 3.70 -10.32
N LEU A 340 -18.60 2.98 -11.25
CA LEU A 340 -17.20 2.53 -11.08
C LEU A 340 -16.19 3.66 -11.00
N PHE A 341 -16.44 4.76 -11.69
CA PHE A 341 -15.55 5.92 -11.75
C PHE A 341 -16.16 7.19 -11.17
N ALA A 342 -17.31 7.06 -10.49
CA ALA A 342 -17.90 8.18 -9.78
C ALA A 342 -16.92 8.70 -8.71
N PRO A 343 -16.86 10.04 -8.48
CA PRO A 343 -16.14 10.56 -7.35
C PRO A 343 -16.68 9.93 -6.07
N LEU A 344 -15.79 9.45 -5.20
CA LEU A 344 -16.18 8.91 -3.90
C LEU A 344 -16.93 9.99 -3.12
N ALA A 345 -18.25 9.86 -3.01
CA ALA A 345 -19.06 10.72 -2.16
C ALA A 345 -18.67 10.46 -0.70
N GLU A 346 -18.61 11.51 0.12
CA GLU A 346 -18.12 11.43 1.51
C GLU A 346 -18.88 10.42 2.38
N GLU A 347 -20.12 10.08 2.04
CA GLU A 347 -21.03 9.32 2.89
C GLU A 347 -21.34 7.89 2.40
N GLN A 348 -21.04 7.55 1.15
CA GLN A 348 -21.29 6.21 0.64
C GLN A 348 -20.13 5.74 -0.23
N PRO A 349 -19.56 4.52 0.01
CA PRO A 349 -18.67 3.91 -0.98
C PRO A 349 -19.46 3.76 -2.28
N ALA A 350 -18.89 4.20 -3.39
CA ALA A 350 -19.50 3.93 -4.69
C ALA A 350 -19.73 2.41 -4.78
N ARG A 351 -20.99 2.01 -4.97
CA ARG A 351 -21.35 0.60 -5.09
C ARG A 351 -20.66 0.04 -6.33
N GLY A 352 -19.42 -0.42 -6.18
CA GLY A 352 -18.70 -1.06 -7.30
C GLY A 352 -17.24 -0.66 -7.46
N GLU A 353 -16.78 0.46 -6.92
CA GLU A 353 -15.36 0.79 -6.91
C GLU A 353 -14.67 -0.01 -5.81
N GLY A 354 -13.83 -0.99 -6.21
CA GLY A 354 -12.94 -1.69 -5.30
C GLY A 354 -11.63 -0.93 -5.14
N LEU A 355 -10.82 -1.36 -4.15
CA LEU A 355 -9.50 -0.77 -3.86
C LEU A 355 -8.58 -0.79 -5.09
N GLY A 356 -8.71 -1.80 -5.97
CA GLY A 356 -7.93 -1.91 -7.20
C GLY A 356 -8.18 -0.78 -8.21
N LEU A 357 -9.43 -0.42 -8.47
CA LEU A 357 -9.75 0.71 -9.35
C LEU A 357 -9.36 2.05 -8.72
N TYR A 358 -9.51 2.16 -7.42
CA TYR A 358 -9.04 3.31 -6.67
C TYR A 358 -7.52 3.45 -6.79
N LEU A 359 -6.75 2.38 -6.61
CA LEU A 359 -5.30 2.35 -6.81
C LEU A 359 -4.93 2.76 -8.24
N LEU A 360 -5.56 2.15 -9.26
CA LEU A 360 -5.34 2.48 -10.67
C LEU A 360 -5.51 3.99 -10.92
N ARG A 361 -6.59 4.59 -10.43
CA ARG A 361 -6.87 6.02 -10.57
C ARG A 361 -5.81 6.88 -9.85
N ARG A 362 -5.47 6.53 -8.61
CA ARG A 362 -4.49 7.27 -7.82
C ARG A 362 -3.08 7.20 -8.43
N VAL A 363 -2.69 6.04 -8.94
CA VAL A 363 -1.42 5.90 -9.69
C VAL A 363 -1.43 6.78 -10.94
N ALA A 364 -2.52 6.77 -11.72
CA ALA A 364 -2.65 7.61 -12.90
C ALA A 364 -2.51 9.10 -12.54
N GLU A 365 -3.24 9.58 -11.53
CA GLU A 365 -3.21 10.96 -11.04
C GLU A 365 -1.82 11.38 -10.54
N ALA A 366 -1.16 10.52 -9.75
CA ALA A 366 0.21 10.75 -9.25
C ALA A 366 1.24 10.88 -10.39
N HIS A 367 0.97 10.26 -11.55
CA HIS A 367 1.80 10.37 -12.75
C HIS A 367 1.33 11.49 -13.73
N GLY A 368 0.41 12.36 -13.31
CA GLY A 368 -0.12 13.45 -14.15
C GLY A 368 -1.01 12.98 -15.30
N GLY A 369 -1.53 11.77 -15.16
CA GLY A 369 -2.40 11.12 -16.12
C GLY A 369 -3.84 10.96 -15.63
N ARG A 370 -4.54 10.02 -16.25
CA ARG A 370 -5.91 9.64 -15.89
C ARG A 370 -6.18 8.18 -16.23
N ALA A 371 -7.12 7.56 -15.51
CA ALA A 371 -7.62 6.23 -15.81
C ALA A 371 -9.15 6.27 -15.96
N TRP A 372 -9.66 5.49 -16.90
CA TRP A 372 -11.10 5.32 -17.13
C TRP A 372 -11.39 3.99 -17.81
N ALA A 373 -12.66 3.63 -17.94
CA ALA A 373 -13.07 2.48 -18.76
C ALA A 373 -14.22 2.87 -19.71
N ASN A 374 -14.31 2.10 -20.78
CA ASN A 374 -15.47 2.04 -21.65
C ASN A 374 -15.99 0.59 -21.64
N SER A 375 -17.28 0.43 -21.50
CA SER A 375 -17.92 -0.90 -21.51
C SER A 375 -19.25 -0.84 -22.22
N LEU A 376 -19.59 -1.94 -22.87
CA LEU A 376 -20.91 -2.16 -23.46
C LEU A 376 -21.34 -3.59 -23.13
N GLU A 377 -22.53 -3.73 -22.61
CA GLU A 377 -23.09 -5.02 -22.25
C GLU A 377 -23.10 -5.99 -23.46
N GLY A 378 -22.58 -7.19 -23.27
CA GLY A 378 -22.38 -8.20 -24.33
C GLY A 378 -21.19 -7.93 -25.27
N LYS A 379 -20.37 -6.86 -25.04
CA LYS A 379 -19.25 -6.49 -25.92
C LYS A 379 -17.89 -6.40 -25.22
N GLY A 380 -17.87 -6.61 -23.90
CA GLY A 380 -16.68 -6.53 -23.10
C GLY A 380 -16.38 -5.14 -22.54
N THR A 381 -15.23 -5.03 -21.89
CA THR A 381 -14.75 -3.80 -21.25
C THR A 381 -13.37 -3.41 -21.77
N THR A 382 -13.11 -2.12 -21.80
CA THR A 382 -11.80 -1.58 -22.14
C THR A 382 -11.37 -0.61 -21.06
N PHE A 383 -10.31 -0.91 -20.34
CA PHE A 383 -9.65 -0.03 -19.38
C PHE A 383 -8.55 0.75 -20.06
N TYR A 384 -8.39 2.00 -19.67
CA TYR A 384 -7.39 2.92 -20.19
C TYR A 384 -6.60 3.53 -19.03
N LEU A 385 -5.27 3.54 -19.17
CA LEU A 385 -4.35 4.33 -18.39
C LEU A 385 -3.61 5.27 -19.34
N GLU A 386 -3.88 6.58 -19.25
CA GLU A 386 -3.26 7.61 -20.05
C GLU A 386 -2.29 8.42 -19.24
N LEU A 387 -1.06 8.53 -19.69
CA LEU A 387 0.04 9.19 -18.99
C LEU A 387 0.73 10.21 -19.90
N PRO A 388 1.29 11.29 -19.33
CA PRO A 388 2.19 12.18 -20.10
C PRO A 388 3.48 11.44 -20.44
N GLY A 389 3.90 11.54 -21.70
CA GLY A 389 5.18 11.02 -22.16
C GLY A 389 6.35 11.82 -21.59
N ALA A 390 7.47 11.17 -21.35
CA ALA A 390 8.72 11.85 -20.99
C ALA A 390 9.28 12.54 -22.26
N SER A 391 8.97 13.83 -22.43
CA SER A 391 9.50 14.64 -23.53
C SER A 391 10.93 15.10 -23.23
N PRO A 392 11.84 15.12 -24.23
CA PRO A 392 13.18 15.68 -24.05
C PRO A 392 13.17 17.16 -23.60
N ASP A 393 12.14 17.92 -23.95
CA ASP A 393 11.99 19.31 -23.55
C ASP A 393 11.59 19.51 -22.08
N GLY A 394 11.01 18.49 -21.45
CA GLY A 394 10.67 18.47 -20.01
C GLY A 394 11.88 18.29 -19.10
N ASP A 395 12.99 17.79 -19.62
CA ASP A 395 14.23 17.56 -18.87
C ASP A 395 14.84 18.88 -18.37
N SER A 396 14.72 19.95 -19.13
CA SER A 396 15.29 21.27 -18.79
C SER A 396 14.54 21.98 -17.65
N VAL A 397 13.23 21.78 -17.53
CA VAL A 397 12.39 22.42 -16.50
C VAL A 397 12.51 21.68 -15.17
N ARG A 398 12.67 20.35 -15.18
CA ARG A 398 12.80 19.53 -13.97
C ARG A 398 14.23 19.50 -13.42
N ALA A 399 15.25 19.56 -14.29
CA ALA A 399 16.63 19.71 -13.86
C ALA A 399 16.87 21.06 -13.14
N SER A 400 16.17 22.12 -13.52
CA SER A 400 16.25 23.42 -12.84
C SER A 400 15.53 23.44 -11.46
N ALA A 401 14.51 22.62 -11.27
CA ALA A 401 13.82 22.48 -9.98
C ALA A 401 14.62 21.64 -8.98
N GLY A 402 15.41 20.64 -9.44
CA GLY A 402 16.30 19.83 -8.61
C GLY A 402 17.63 20.52 -8.26
N GLY A 403 18.04 21.53 -9.02
CA GLY A 403 19.32 22.25 -8.85
C GLY A 403 19.31 23.42 -7.85
N GLN A 404 18.15 23.82 -7.34
CA GLN A 404 18.04 24.88 -6.31
C GLN A 404 18.00 24.37 -4.87
N ALA A 405 18.06 23.06 -4.65
CA ALA A 405 18.13 22.46 -3.32
C ALA A 405 19.58 22.17 -2.86
N SER A 406 20.60 22.62 -3.60
CA SER A 406 22.02 22.40 -3.27
C SER A 406 22.82 23.70 -3.43
N ALA A 407 22.44 24.75 -2.70
CA ALA A 407 23.29 25.93 -2.50
C ALA A 407 23.04 26.52 -1.10
#